data_95af3b4ec13eba282e09214f494ee4fc
#
_entry.id   95af3b4ec13eba282e09214f494ee4fc
#
_cell.length_a   1.000
_cell.length_b   1.000
_cell.length_c   1.000
_cell.angle_alpha   90.00
_cell.angle_beta   90.00
_cell.angle_gamma   90.00
#
_symmetry.space_group_name_H-M   'P 1'
#
loop_
_entity.id
_entity.type
_entity.pdbx_description
1 polymer ?
#
loop_
_entity_poly.entity_id
_entity_poly.type
_entity_poly.pdbx_seq_one_letter_code
_entity_poly.pdbx_strand_id
1 'polypeptide(L)'
;MAESPLWTGKKRTLFGLPWTFTTYTLTDTCLFIRSGFFTVREEEIRLYRILDVTLRQSFRERLFGLGTLHLCTSDQSAPEVDIKRIKHPKEVRTILSDRAEIERSSKLEGMRELMNQATKNGVLHSD
;
A
#
# COMPACT_ATOMS: atom_id res chain seq x y z
N MET A 1 7.15 5.97 -17.75
CA MET A 1 5.84 5.44 -18.00
C MET A 1 5.23 4.82 -16.75
N ALA A 2 4.00 5.09 -16.51
CA ALA A 2 3.36 4.59 -15.30
C ALA A 2 3.07 3.09 -15.41
N GLU A 3 3.19 2.41 -14.28
CA GLU A 3 2.81 1.01 -14.21
C GLU A 3 1.31 0.86 -14.36
N SER A 4 0.88 -0.27 -14.93
CA SER A 4 -0.54 -0.57 -14.99
C SER A 4 -1.05 -0.81 -13.57
N PRO A 5 -2.15 -0.18 -13.17
CA PRO A 5 -2.66 -0.39 -11.82
C PRO A 5 -3.23 -1.80 -11.66
N LEU A 6 -2.89 -2.43 -10.54
CA LEU A 6 -3.48 -3.71 -10.16
C LEU A 6 -4.90 -3.52 -9.63
N TRP A 7 -5.15 -2.36 -9.04
CA TRP A 7 -6.43 -2.04 -8.46
C TRP A 7 -6.58 -0.54 -8.31
N THR A 8 -7.77 -0.05 -8.59
CA THR A 8 -8.12 1.34 -8.37
C THR A 8 -9.46 1.39 -7.67
N GLY A 9 -9.55 2.18 -6.62
CA GLY A 9 -10.77 2.30 -5.85
C GLY A 9 -10.96 3.71 -5.33
N LYS A 10 -12.21 4.02 -4.99
CA LYS A 10 -12.55 5.31 -4.40
C LYS A 10 -13.08 5.10 -3.00
N LYS A 11 -12.74 6.03 -2.12
CA LYS A 11 -13.36 6.08 -0.81
C LYS A 11 -14.84 6.37 -1.01
N ARG A 12 -15.69 5.56 -0.42
CA ARG A 12 -17.12 5.73 -0.57
C ARG A 12 -17.72 6.34 0.68
N THR A 13 -18.88 6.95 0.52
CA THR A 13 -19.61 7.48 1.66
C THR A 13 -20.14 6.33 2.50
N LEU A 14 -20.73 6.65 3.65
CA LEU A 14 -21.30 5.61 4.54
C LEU A 14 -22.42 4.83 3.88
N PHE A 15 -23.02 5.37 2.82
CA PHE A 15 -24.10 4.71 2.09
C PHE A 15 -23.62 4.00 0.83
N GLY A 16 -22.29 3.91 0.63
CA GLY A 16 -21.73 3.21 -0.51
C GLY A 16 -21.66 4.02 -1.80
N LEU A 17 -21.96 5.31 -1.74
CA LEU A 17 -21.92 6.17 -2.91
C LEU A 17 -20.50 6.67 -3.18
N PRO A 18 -20.08 6.76 -4.45
CA PRO A 18 -18.71 7.18 -4.78
C PRO A 18 -18.55 8.71 -4.82
N TRP A 19 -19.14 9.40 -3.88
CA TRP A 19 -19.17 10.86 -3.85
C TRP A 19 -18.06 11.42 -2.96
N THR A 20 -16.85 10.95 -3.14
CA THR A 20 -15.72 11.48 -2.39
C THR A 20 -14.60 11.81 -3.35
N PHE A 21 -13.66 12.61 -2.89
CA PHE A 21 -12.54 13.05 -3.72
C PHE A 21 -11.26 12.31 -3.36
N THR A 22 -11.38 11.13 -2.76
CA THR A 22 -10.23 10.30 -2.43
C THR A 22 -10.21 9.08 -3.33
N THR A 23 -9.09 8.90 -4.04
CA THR A 23 -8.90 7.77 -4.94
C THR A 23 -7.65 7.02 -4.53
N TYR A 24 -7.74 5.70 -4.52
CA TYR A 24 -6.62 4.82 -4.20
C TYR A 24 -6.22 4.06 -5.46
N THR A 25 -4.92 4.01 -5.73
CA THR A 25 -4.41 3.25 -6.88
C THR A 25 -3.26 2.36 -6.42
N LEU A 26 -3.38 1.08 -6.69
CA LEU A 26 -2.36 0.11 -6.33
C LEU A 26 -1.65 -0.36 -7.59
N THR A 27 -0.32 -0.19 -7.62
CA THR A 27 0.51 -0.71 -8.69
C THR A 27 1.35 -1.86 -8.15
N ASP A 28 2.26 -2.39 -8.98
CA ASP A 28 3.13 -3.48 -8.55
C ASP A 28 4.02 -3.10 -7.37
N THR A 29 4.40 -1.84 -7.26
CA THR A 29 5.40 -1.41 -6.27
C THR A 29 4.90 -0.37 -5.28
N CYS A 30 3.81 0.32 -5.58
CA CYS A 30 3.37 1.46 -4.80
C CYS A 30 1.87 1.50 -4.60
N LEU A 31 1.47 2.16 -3.52
CA LEU A 31 0.08 2.52 -3.28
C LEU A 31 0.00 4.05 -3.33
N PHE A 32 -0.85 4.58 -4.20
CA PHE A 32 -1.05 6.01 -4.34
C PHE A 32 -2.38 6.40 -3.74
N ILE A 33 -2.37 7.47 -2.94
CA ILE A 33 -3.59 8.01 -2.34
C ILE A 33 -3.72 9.45 -2.78
N ARG A 34 -4.73 9.71 -3.58
CA ARG A 34 -4.99 11.04 -4.09
C ARG A 34 -6.28 11.58 -3.48
N SER A 35 -6.20 12.73 -2.86
CA SER A 35 -7.35 13.32 -2.18
C SER A 35 -7.40 14.81 -2.42
N GLY A 36 -8.62 15.36 -2.30
CA GLY A 36 -8.85 16.79 -2.37
C GLY A 36 -9.65 17.20 -3.59
N PHE A 37 -10.33 18.32 -3.48
CA PHE A 37 -11.14 18.89 -4.55
C PHE A 37 -10.49 20.15 -5.12
N PHE A 38 -10.40 21.20 -4.32
CA PHE A 38 -9.73 22.42 -4.75
C PHE A 38 -8.22 22.29 -4.69
N THR A 39 -7.72 21.70 -3.60
CA THR A 39 -6.30 21.41 -3.45
C THR A 39 -6.12 19.91 -3.46
N VAL A 40 -5.37 19.41 -4.43
CA VAL A 40 -5.15 17.98 -4.56
C VAL A 40 -3.87 17.59 -3.82
N ARG A 41 -3.97 16.56 -2.99
CA ARG A 41 -2.84 16.00 -2.28
C ARG A 41 -2.67 14.56 -2.73
N GLU A 42 -1.45 14.21 -3.09
CA GLU A 42 -1.14 12.85 -3.53
C GLU A 42 -0.02 12.28 -2.68
N GLU A 43 -0.25 11.11 -2.11
CA GLU A 43 0.73 10.43 -1.30
C GLU A 43 1.12 9.11 -1.96
N GLU A 44 2.39 8.76 -1.86
CA GLU A 44 2.90 7.52 -2.42
C GLU A 44 3.48 6.68 -1.28
N ILE A 45 3.04 5.43 -1.20
CA ILE A 45 3.53 4.50 -0.19
C ILE A 45 4.16 3.31 -0.91
N ARG A 46 5.44 3.08 -0.65
CA ARG A 46 6.13 1.93 -1.22
C ARG A 46 5.65 0.66 -0.54
N LEU A 47 5.30 -0.34 -1.32
CA LEU A 47 4.71 -1.55 -0.78
C LEU A 47 5.64 -2.30 0.16
N TYR A 48 6.96 -2.24 -0.08
CA TYR A 48 7.90 -2.93 0.81
C TYR A 48 7.92 -2.35 2.22
N ARG A 49 7.37 -1.16 2.41
CA ARG A 49 7.30 -0.53 3.73
C ARG A 49 6.06 -0.91 4.52
N ILE A 50 5.12 -1.58 3.90
CA ILE A 50 3.89 -2.00 4.59
C ILE A 50 4.21 -3.22 5.44
N LEU A 51 3.97 -3.10 6.74
CA LEU A 51 4.27 -4.16 7.70
C LEU A 51 3.07 -5.03 8.01
N ASP A 52 1.87 -4.42 8.03
CA ASP A 52 0.67 -5.13 8.40
C ASP A 52 -0.55 -4.49 7.77
N VAL A 53 -1.55 -5.31 7.45
CA VAL A 53 -2.81 -4.85 6.86
C VAL A 53 -3.94 -5.47 7.64
N THR A 54 -4.78 -4.64 8.26
CA THR A 54 -5.91 -5.09 9.06
C THR A 54 -7.21 -4.61 8.43
N LEU A 55 -8.16 -5.53 8.28
CA LEU A 55 -9.49 -5.18 7.78
C LEU A 55 -10.39 -4.83 8.95
N ARG A 56 -11.02 -3.67 8.88
CA ARG A 56 -12.01 -3.23 9.85
C ARG A 56 -13.32 -2.96 9.13
N GLN A 57 -14.40 -3.49 9.67
CA GLN A 57 -15.72 -3.27 9.11
C GLN A 57 -16.69 -2.92 10.23
N SER A 58 -17.26 -1.73 10.16
CA SER A 58 -18.36 -1.37 11.04
C SER A 58 -19.62 -2.07 10.56
N PHE A 59 -20.69 -2.00 11.35
CA PHE A 59 -21.96 -2.61 10.98
C PHE A 59 -22.47 -2.02 9.66
N ARG A 60 -22.39 -0.71 9.52
CA ARG A 60 -22.85 -0.03 8.30
C ARG A 60 -21.98 -0.39 7.10
N GLU A 61 -20.68 -0.48 7.30
CA GLU A 61 -19.78 -0.87 6.21
C GLU A 61 -20.12 -2.27 5.71
N ARG A 62 -20.37 -3.20 6.62
CA ARG A 62 -20.74 -4.56 6.24
C ARG A 62 -22.06 -4.60 5.48
N LEU A 63 -23.00 -3.75 5.88
CA LEU A 63 -24.31 -3.70 5.23
C LEU A 63 -24.20 -3.25 3.78
N PHE A 64 -23.28 -2.35 3.48
CA PHE A 64 -23.09 -1.82 2.13
C PHE A 64 -21.91 -2.48 1.39
N GLY A 65 -21.35 -3.54 1.94
CA GLY A 65 -20.25 -4.25 1.30
C GLY A 65 -18.95 -3.49 1.29
N LEU A 66 -18.75 -2.61 2.27
CA LEU A 66 -17.57 -1.77 2.36
C LEU A 66 -16.66 -2.23 3.50
N GLY A 67 -15.44 -1.76 3.51
CA GLY A 67 -14.53 -1.99 4.61
C GLY A 67 -13.39 -1.01 4.57
N THR A 68 -12.71 -0.88 5.69
CA THR A 68 -11.55 -0.01 5.83
C THR A 68 -10.32 -0.86 6.10
N LEU A 69 -9.27 -0.64 5.33
CA LEU A 69 -8.00 -1.32 5.54
C LEU A 69 -7.07 -0.40 6.30
N HIS A 70 -6.59 -0.88 7.43
CA HIS A 70 -5.64 -0.15 8.26
C HIS A 70 -4.25 -0.72 8.01
N LEU A 71 -3.35 0.12 7.53
CA LEU A 71 -1.99 -0.27 7.20
C LEU A 71 -1.02 0.27 8.23
N CYS A 72 -0.12 -0.59 8.68
CA CYS A 72 1.01 -0.16 9.49
C CYS A 72 2.24 -0.17 8.59
N THR A 73 3.02 0.89 8.61
CA THR A 73 4.18 1.02 7.74
C THR A 73 5.44 1.30 8.53
N SER A 74 6.59 1.10 7.89
CA SER A 74 7.88 1.45 8.49
C SER A 74 8.26 2.89 8.22
N ASP A 75 7.42 3.66 7.55
CA ASP A 75 7.69 5.06 7.25
C ASP A 75 7.38 5.92 8.47
N GLN A 76 8.40 6.59 8.99
CA GLN A 76 8.23 7.40 10.21
C GLN A 76 7.31 8.60 10.01
N SER A 77 7.22 9.09 8.79
CA SER A 77 6.34 10.23 8.50
C SER A 77 4.87 9.83 8.39
N ALA A 78 4.60 8.55 8.12
CA ALA A 78 3.24 8.03 8.00
C ALA A 78 3.20 6.59 8.49
N PRO A 79 3.34 6.37 9.81
CA PRO A 79 3.40 5.01 10.35
C PRO A 79 2.09 4.24 10.24
N GLU A 80 0.98 4.96 10.12
CA GLU A 80 -0.33 4.34 9.97
C GLU A 80 -1.09 5.04 8.86
N VAL A 81 -1.71 4.24 8.00
CA VAL A 81 -2.46 4.75 6.84
C VAL A 81 -3.76 3.96 6.73
N ASP A 82 -4.85 4.65 6.47
CA ASP A 82 -6.15 4.01 6.29
C ASP A 82 -6.63 4.14 4.85
N ILE A 83 -7.08 3.03 4.29
CA ILE A 83 -7.81 2.99 3.03
C ILE A 83 -9.28 2.83 3.41
N LYS A 84 -10.02 3.93 3.36
CA LYS A 84 -11.33 4.00 3.99
C LYS A 84 -12.48 3.65 3.06
N ARG A 85 -13.38 2.82 3.56
CA ARG A 85 -14.69 2.53 2.96
C ARG A 85 -14.60 2.20 1.47
N ILE A 86 -13.86 1.14 1.16
CA ILE A 86 -13.72 0.68 -0.21
C ILE A 86 -14.56 -0.57 -0.42
N LYS A 87 -14.89 -0.84 -1.67
CA LYS A 87 -15.58 -2.08 -2.05
C LYS A 87 -14.59 -3.23 -2.12
N HIS A 88 -15.09 -4.43 -1.90
CA HIS A 88 -14.30 -5.67 -1.96
C HIS A 88 -13.05 -5.59 -1.09
N PRO A 89 -13.20 -5.19 0.18
CA PRO A 89 -12.02 -4.95 1.01
C PRO A 89 -11.18 -6.20 1.28
N LYS A 90 -11.81 -7.37 1.32
CA LYS A 90 -11.06 -8.62 1.56
C LYS A 90 -10.15 -8.95 0.40
N GLU A 91 -10.64 -8.73 -0.83
CA GLU A 91 -9.82 -8.97 -2.03
C GLU A 91 -8.66 -8.00 -2.10
N VAL A 92 -8.93 -6.73 -1.81
CA VAL A 92 -7.89 -5.71 -1.82
C VAL A 92 -6.85 -5.99 -0.74
N ARG A 93 -7.31 -6.41 0.44
CA ARG A 93 -6.38 -6.77 1.52
C ARG A 93 -5.44 -7.89 1.07
N THR A 94 -5.97 -8.91 0.41
CA THR A 94 -5.16 -10.03 -0.07
C THR A 94 -4.14 -9.58 -1.08
N ILE A 95 -4.56 -8.80 -2.07
CA ILE A 95 -3.65 -8.29 -3.10
C ILE A 95 -2.55 -7.44 -2.46
N LEU A 96 -2.94 -6.56 -1.56
CA LEU A 96 -2.02 -5.64 -0.91
C LEU A 96 -1.00 -6.38 -0.05
N SER A 97 -1.45 -7.35 0.74
CA SER A 97 -0.56 -8.14 1.58
C SER A 97 0.41 -8.97 0.75
N ASP A 98 -0.09 -9.60 -0.31
CA ASP A 98 0.74 -10.42 -1.16
C ASP A 98 1.80 -9.58 -1.87
N ARG A 99 1.40 -8.46 -2.42
CA ARG A 99 2.35 -7.59 -3.11
C ARG A 99 3.37 -6.98 -2.16
N ALA A 100 2.94 -6.61 -0.96
CA ALA A 100 3.86 -6.08 0.04
C ALA A 100 4.92 -7.11 0.41
N GLU A 101 4.52 -8.36 0.56
CA GLU A 101 5.45 -9.43 0.89
C GLU A 101 6.43 -9.69 -0.25
N ILE A 102 5.93 -9.71 -1.49
CA ILE A 102 6.77 -9.90 -2.66
C ILE A 102 7.80 -8.79 -2.77
N GLU A 103 7.38 -7.55 -2.57
CA GLU A 103 8.28 -6.40 -2.67
C GLU A 103 9.33 -6.40 -1.56
N ARG A 104 8.96 -6.80 -0.35
CA ARG A 104 9.93 -6.92 0.74
C ARG A 104 10.97 -7.98 0.45
N SER A 105 10.53 -9.13 -0.04
CA SER A 105 11.44 -10.23 -0.39
C SER A 105 12.40 -9.83 -1.50
N SER A 106 11.87 -9.16 -2.51
CA SER A 106 12.68 -8.68 -3.62
C SER A 106 13.72 -7.67 -3.15
N LYS A 107 13.32 -6.78 -2.24
CA LYS A 107 14.24 -5.77 -1.70
C LYS A 107 15.35 -6.40 -0.89
N LEU A 108 15.02 -7.38 -0.07
CA LEU A 108 16.00 -8.09 0.74
C LEU A 108 16.97 -8.88 -0.12
N GLU A 109 16.49 -9.51 -1.18
CA GLU A 109 17.34 -10.24 -2.10
C GLU A 109 18.32 -9.33 -2.81
N GLY A 110 17.84 -8.18 -3.27
CA GLY A 110 18.69 -7.19 -3.89
C GLY A 110 19.81 -6.73 -2.97
N MET A 111 19.48 -6.48 -1.71
CA MET A 111 20.48 -6.07 -0.72
C MET A 111 21.48 -7.19 -0.45
N ARG A 112 21.01 -8.42 -0.38
CA ARG A 112 21.89 -9.56 -0.14
C ARG A 112 22.87 -9.73 -1.30
N GLU A 113 22.40 -9.57 -2.53
CA GLU A 113 23.27 -9.67 -3.70
C GLU A 113 24.33 -8.57 -3.71
N LEU A 114 23.94 -7.35 -3.35
CA LEU A 114 24.88 -6.25 -3.28
C LEU A 114 25.96 -6.51 -2.25
N MET A 115 25.58 -7.05 -1.10
CA MET A 115 26.54 -7.38 -0.06
C MET A 115 27.48 -8.50 -0.49
N ASN A 116 26.94 -9.51 -1.17
CA ASN A 116 27.76 -10.60 -1.69
C ASN A 116 28.77 -10.10 -2.72
N GLN A 117 28.33 -9.20 -3.59
CA GLN A 117 29.23 -8.63 -4.59
C GLN A 117 30.30 -7.76 -3.94
N ALA A 118 29.94 -6.98 -2.95
CA ALA A 118 30.88 -6.13 -2.23
C ALA A 118 31.95 -6.99 -1.54
N THR A 119 31.53 -8.09 -0.91
CA THR A 119 32.46 -9.01 -0.27
C THR A 119 33.37 -9.67 -1.31
N LYS A 120 32.79 -10.08 -2.43
CA LYS A 120 33.53 -10.72 -3.49
C LYS A 120 34.60 -9.81 -4.07
N ASN A 121 34.29 -8.52 -4.18
CA ASN A 121 35.21 -7.54 -4.73
C ASN A 121 36.17 -6.97 -3.70
N GLY A 122 36.06 -7.40 -2.45
CA GLY A 122 36.94 -6.94 -1.39
C GLY A 122 36.58 -5.58 -0.84
N VAL A 123 35.43 -5.04 -1.21
CA VAL A 123 35.05 -3.68 -0.77
C VAL A 123 34.75 -3.64 0.71
N LEU A 124 34.13 -4.70 1.24
CA LEU A 124 33.79 -4.80 2.65
C LEU A 124 34.84 -5.57 3.44
N HIS A 125 35.92 -5.92 2.80
CA HIS A 125 36.98 -6.67 3.46
C HIS A 125 37.73 -5.77 4.42
N SER A 126 37.77 -6.15 5.66
CA SER A 126 38.58 -5.42 6.61
C SER A 126 39.79 -6.28 6.94
N ASP A 127 40.93 -5.72 6.75
CA ASP A 127 42.18 -6.42 7.03
C ASP A 127 42.66 -6.22 8.42
#